data_6d2b1845dfd21254900396abf97cd3f4
#
_entry.id   6d2b1845dfd21254900396abf97cd3f4
#
_cell.length_a   1.000
_cell.length_b   1.000
_cell.length_c   1.000
_cell.angle_alpha   90.00
_cell.angle_beta   90.00
_cell.angle_gamma   90.00
#
_symmetry.space_group_name_H-M   'P 1'
#
loop_
_entity.id
_entity.type
_entity.pdbx_description
1 polymer ?
#
loop_
_entity_poly.entity_id
_entity_poly.type
_entity_poly.pdbx_seq_one_letter_code
_entity_poly.pdbx_strand_id
1 'polypeptide(L)'
;MNDAVRIGILGDFNPEFRSHHATPDSLQHAARKLDLKVESEWIPTPSLIGSDAEKTLESFDGLWASPGSPYKSFDGMLKGIEFARRRDWPFLGTCAGFQYALIEFARNVLGIADADSAENNSGSKNIVIYPVACAVPNRKEDAPKLSGRVPEIRLRPGSYLQSFYGKKEIVTEEFFCNFEVNPEYEWCAMEAGFPVVARGSQGEIRAIESPAHRFFIATLFQPQLSSTEKNPHPLVLAFVQAAAVWTHQKLDDAVLE
;
A
#
# COMPACT_ATOMS: atom_id res chain seq x y z
N MET A 1 4.32 -28.29 10.97
CA MET A 1 4.97 -27.85 9.70
C MET A 1 4.79 -26.36 9.66
N ASN A 2 5.85 -25.56 9.54
CA ASN A 2 5.68 -24.11 9.37
C ASN A 2 5.24 -23.88 7.94
N ASP A 3 3.94 -23.72 7.73
CA ASP A 3 3.42 -23.38 6.42
C ASP A 3 3.94 -21.99 6.03
N ALA A 4 4.30 -21.82 4.77
CA ALA A 4 4.83 -20.55 4.27
C ALA A 4 3.74 -19.48 4.32
N VAL A 5 4.06 -18.30 4.81
CA VAL A 5 3.21 -17.11 4.68
C VAL A 5 3.18 -16.70 3.22
N ARG A 6 2.00 -16.66 2.63
CA ARG A 6 1.81 -16.36 1.20
C ARG A 6 1.35 -14.92 1.01
N ILE A 7 2.14 -14.14 0.27
CA ILE A 7 1.83 -12.74 -0.03
C ILE A 7 1.48 -12.57 -1.50
N GLY A 8 0.26 -12.09 -1.77
CA GLY A 8 -0.18 -11.67 -3.10
C GLY A 8 0.23 -10.23 -3.39
N ILE A 9 1.04 -10.01 -4.43
CA ILE A 9 1.42 -8.66 -4.87
C ILE A 9 0.47 -8.25 -5.99
N LEU A 10 -0.51 -7.41 -5.65
CA LEU A 10 -1.49 -6.88 -6.61
C LEU A 10 -0.79 -5.88 -7.53
N GLY A 11 -0.74 -6.15 -8.82
CA GLY A 11 -0.11 -5.26 -9.79
C GLY A 11 0.41 -5.96 -11.03
N ASP A 12 0.83 -5.17 -11.99
CA ASP A 12 1.30 -5.66 -13.30
C ASP A 12 2.83 -5.58 -13.37
N PHE A 13 3.51 -6.67 -13.09
CA PHE A 13 4.97 -6.70 -13.02
C PHE A 13 5.62 -6.09 -14.27
N ASN A 14 6.52 -5.14 -14.03
CA ASN A 14 7.34 -4.51 -15.03
C ASN A 14 8.83 -4.59 -14.60
N PRO A 15 9.69 -5.29 -15.36
CA PRO A 15 11.11 -5.45 -15.01
C PRO A 15 11.91 -4.14 -15.03
N GLU A 16 11.42 -3.08 -15.66
CA GLU A 16 12.07 -1.78 -15.68
C GLU A 16 11.88 -1.00 -14.35
N PHE A 17 10.90 -1.40 -13.54
CA PHE A 17 10.61 -0.72 -12.28
C PHE A 17 11.44 -1.30 -11.13
N ARG A 18 12.39 -0.51 -10.63
CA ARG A 18 13.19 -0.89 -9.45
C ARG A 18 12.32 -1.32 -8.26
N SER A 19 11.19 -0.66 -8.05
CA SER A 19 10.25 -0.97 -6.97
C SER A 19 9.64 -2.37 -7.09
N HIS A 20 9.46 -2.87 -8.32
CA HIS A 20 8.88 -4.18 -8.55
C HIS A 20 9.83 -5.32 -8.16
N HIS A 21 11.13 -5.14 -8.32
CA HIS A 21 12.15 -6.06 -7.81
C HIS A 21 12.33 -5.92 -6.30
N ALA A 22 12.33 -4.67 -5.81
CA ALA A 22 12.51 -4.41 -4.39
C ALA A 22 11.34 -4.93 -3.51
N THR A 23 10.13 -5.09 -4.08
CA THR A 23 8.98 -5.59 -3.31
C THR A 23 9.20 -7.03 -2.81
N PRO A 24 9.42 -8.05 -3.66
CA PRO A 24 9.72 -9.39 -3.17
C PRO A 24 11.02 -9.46 -2.37
N ASP A 25 12.06 -8.68 -2.72
CA ASP A 25 13.30 -8.64 -1.95
C ASP A 25 13.05 -8.17 -0.52
N SER A 26 12.26 -7.13 -0.33
CA SER A 26 11.93 -6.59 1.00
C SER A 26 11.12 -7.58 1.86
N LEU A 27 10.25 -8.38 1.23
CA LEU A 27 9.55 -9.48 1.90
C LEU A 27 10.53 -10.56 2.37
N GLN A 28 11.55 -10.90 1.58
CA GLN A 28 12.60 -11.82 1.98
C GLN A 28 13.49 -11.27 3.10
N HIS A 29 13.77 -9.95 3.11
CA HIS A 29 14.47 -9.31 4.22
C HIS A 29 13.68 -9.45 5.54
N ALA A 30 12.37 -9.21 5.48
CA ALA A 30 11.48 -9.36 6.62
C ALA A 30 11.36 -10.83 7.06
N ALA A 31 11.23 -11.76 6.12
CA ALA A 31 11.16 -13.19 6.37
C ALA A 31 12.36 -13.70 7.20
N ARG A 32 13.57 -13.37 6.75
CA ARG A 32 14.81 -13.75 7.46
C ARG A 32 14.88 -13.15 8.86
N LYS A 33 14.47 -11.90 9.01
CA LYS A 33 14.49 -11.20 10.31
C LYS A 33 13.50 -11.79 11.31
N LEU A 34 12.36 -12.30 10.82
CA LEU A 34 11.28 -12.87 11.63
C LEU A 34 11.41 -14.39 11.79
N ASP A 35 12.41 -15.01 11.16
CA ASP A 35 12.58 -16.47 11.09
C ASP A 35 11.32 -17.17 10.53
N LEU A 36 10.77 -16.61 9.46
CA LEU A 36 9.58 -17.10 8.76
C LEU A 36 9.93 -17.54 7.33
N LYS A 37 9.16 -18.49 6.79
CA LYS A 37 9.13 -18.78 5.36
C LYS A 37 8.07 -17.88 4.72
N VAL A 38 8.45 -17.05 3.74
CA VAL A 38 7.54 -16.19 2.99
C VAL A 38 7.65 -16.51 1.52
N GLU A 39 6.51 -16.74 0.89
CA GLU A 39 6.37 -16.89 -0.56
C GLU A 39 5.56 -15.70 -1.09
N SER A 40 5.95 -15.12 -2.22
CA SER A 40 5.23 -14.02 -2.82
C SER A 40 4.99 -14.26 -4.30
N GLU A 41 3.81 -13.84 -4.78
CA GLU A 41 3.39 -14.00 -6.16
C GLU A 41 2.74 -12.70 -6.68
N TRP A 42 3.08 -12.32 -7.92
CA TRP A 42 2.43 -11.21 -8.61
C TRP A 42 1.08 -11.63 -9.15
N ILE A 43 0.05 -10.85 -8.82
CA ILE A 43 -1.32 -11.04 -9.29
C ILE A 43 -1.63 -9.92 -10.28
N PRO A 44 -1.65 -10.21 -11.60
CA PRO A 44 -1.95 -9.20 -12.62
C PRO A 44 -3.34 -8.61 -12.43
N THR A 45 -3.47 -7.28 -12.51
CA THR A 45 -4.74 -6.60 -12.24
C THR A 45 -5.90 -7.06 -13.15
N PRO A 46 -5.72 -7.46 -14.44
CA PRO A 46 -6.80 -8.01 -15.23
C PRO A 46 -7.38 -9.33 -14.69
N SER A 47 -6.62 -10.15 -13.98
CA SER A 47 -7.13 -11.40 -13.39
C SER A 47 -8.11 -11.17 -12.25
N LEU A 48 -8.13 -9.98 -11.68
CA LEU A 48 -9.01 -9.61 -10.55
C LEU A 48 -10.43 -9.20 -11.00
N ILE A 49 -10.72 -9.21 -12.32
CA ILE A 49 -12.07 -8.97 -12.86
C ILE A 49 -12.89 -10.26 -12.95
N GLY A 50 -12.25 -11.43 -13.03
CA GLY A 50 -12.91 -12.72 -13.23
C GLY A 50 -13.70 -13.22 -12.01
N SER A 51 -14.52 -14.23 -12.23
CA SER A 51 -15.32 -14.91 -11.19
C SER A 51 -14.46 -15.58 -10.11
N ASP A 52 -13.24 -15.98 -10.45
CA ASP A 52 -12.32 -16.66 -9.53
C ASP A 52 -11.41 -15.71 -8.75
N ALA A 53 -11.60 -14.39 -8.91
CA ALA A 53 -10.76 -13.37 -8.28
C ALA A 53 -10.73 -13.49 -6.75
N GLU A 54 -11.90 -13.60 -6.10
CA GLU A 54 -11.98 -13.75 -4.64
C GLU A 54 -11.26 -15.02 -4.18
N LYS A 55 -11.50 -16.15 -4.84
CA LYS A 55 -10.83 -17.43 -4.53
C LYS A 55 -9.31 -17.33 -4.68
N THR A 56 -8.85 -16.60 -5.70
CA THR A 56 -7.42 -16.33 -5.87
C THR A 56 -6.88 -15.53 -4.70
N LEU A 57 -7.54 -14.43 -4.31
CA LEU A 57 -7.12 -13.57 -3.21
C LEU A 57 -7.13 -14.30 -1.86
N GLU A 58 -8.12 -15.14 -1.60
CA GLU A 58 -8.24 -15.98 -0.38
C GLU A 58 -7.07 -16.95 -0.21
N SER A 59 -6.38 -17.32 -1.29
CA SER A 59 -5.22 -18.21 -1.24
C SER A 59 -3.96 -17.56 -0.65
N PHE A 60 -3.97 -16.26 -0.42
CA PHE A 60 -2.87 -15.52 0.21
C PHE A 60 -3.18 -15.15 1.66
N ASP A 61 -2.17 -14.83 2.43
CA ASP A 61 -2.28 -14.45 3.84
C ASP A 61 -2.17 -12.93 4.02
N GLY A 62 -1.61 -12.25 3.04
CA GLY A 62 -1.55 -10.80 2.96
C GLY A 62 -1.53 -10.33 1.52
N LEU A 63 -2.03 -9.12 1.28
CA LEU A 63 -2.10 -8.51 -0.04
C LEU A 63 -1.32 -7.20 -0.05
N TRP A 64 -0.45 -7.04 -1.04
CA TRP A 64 0.32 -5.81 -1.22
C TRP A 64 -0.01 -5.16 -2.56
N ALA A 65 -0.77 -4.05 -2.55
CA ALA A 65 -0.98 -3.24 -3.75
C ALA A 65 0.31 -2.46 -4.07
N SER A 66 0.96 -2.85 -5.18
CA SER A 66 2.29 -2.41 -5.58
C SER A 66 2.33 -0.98 -6.13
N PRO A 67 3.49 -0.33 -6.25
CA PRO A 67 3.68 0.81 -7.15
C PRO A 67 3.43 0.44 -8.62
N GLY A 68 3.35 1.42 -9.51
CA GLY A 68 3.39 1.21 -10.97
C GLY A 68 2.06 1.48 -11.68
N SER A 69 1.43 2.63 -11.39
CA SER A 69 0.30 3.14 -12.17
C SER A 69 0.75 3.70 -13.55
N PRO A 70 -0.17 3.76 -14.54
CA PRO A 70 -1.51 3.19 -14.48
C PRO A 70 -1.47 1.67 -14.56
N TYR A 71 -2.34 0.98 -13.81
CA TYR A 71 -2.47 -0.47 -13.90
C TYR A 71 -3.19 -0.90 -15.18
N LYS A 72 -2.92 -2.12 -15.67
CA LYS A 72 -3.59 -2.67 -16.86
C LYS A 72 -5.10 -2.79 -16.67
N SER A 73 -5.57 -3.03 -15.45
CA SER A 73 -6.97 -2.99 -15.09
C SER A 73 -7.19 -2.11 -13.86
N PHE A 74 -7.78 -0.94 -14.09
CA PHE A 74 -8.22 -0.03 -13.02
C PHE A 74 -9.20 -0.74 -12.07
N ASP A 75 -10.27 -1.30 -12.61
CA ASP A 75 -11.29 -1.98 -11.82
C ASP A 75 -10.77 -3.22 -11.10
N GLY A 76 -9.81 -3.93 -11.71
CA GLY A 76 -9.17 -5.07 -11.07
C GLY A 76 -8.40 -4.69 -9.82
N MET A 77 -7.64 -3.60 -9.88
CA MET A 77 -6.95 -3.09 -8.68
C MET A 77 -7.95 -2.65 -7.60
N LEU A 78 -9.00 -1.93 -7.97
CA LEU A 78 -10.04 -1.53 -7.00
C LEU A 78 -10.71 -2.74 -6.34
N LYS A 79 -11.01 -3.81 -7.10
CA LYS A 79 -11.58 -5.05 -6.55
C LYS A 79 -10.65 -5.74 -5.57
N GLY A 80 -9.34 -5.80 -5.86
CA GLY A 80 -8.36 -6.37 -4.93
C GLY A 80 -8.27 -5.60 -3.61
N ILE A 81 -8.32 -4.26 -3.68
CA ILE A 81 -8.33 -3.40 -2.49
C ILE A 81 -9.67 -3.52 -1.73
N GLU A 82 -10.80 -3.51 -2.45
CA GLU A 82 -12.13 -3.73 -1.87
C GLU A 82 -12.21 -5.06 -1.11
N PHE A 83 -11.69 -6.14 -1.71
CA PHE A 83 -11.62 -7.44 -1.05
C PHE A 83 -10.87 -7.34 0.29
N ALA A 84 -9.66 -6.78 0.29
CA ALA A 84 -8.88 -6.64 1.50
C ALA A 84 -9.60 -5.84 2.59
N ARG A 85 -10.23 -4.73 2.22
CA ARG A 85 -11.01 -3.88 3.13
C ARG A 85 -12.23 -4.60 3.69
N ARG A 86 -13.05 -5.25 2.83
CA ARG A 86 -14.30 -5.87 3.24
C ARG A 86 -14.12 -7.17 4.02
N ARG A 87 -13.03 -7.89 3.74
CA ARG A 87 -12.73 -9.19 4.36
C ARG A 87 -11.75 -9.08 5.53
N ASP A 88 -11.39 -7.84 5.93
CA ASP A 88 -10.37 -7.60 6.97
C ASP A 88 -9.06 -8.38 6.72
N TRP A 89 -8.61 -8.37 5.46
CA TRP A 89 -7.38 -9.04 5.06
C TRP A 89 -6.16 -8.16 5.33
N PRO A 90 -5.03 -8.70 5.81
CA PRO A 90 -3.80 -7.92 5.97
C PRO A 90 -3.42 -7.26 4.64
N PHE A 91 -3.38 -5.91 4.62
CA PHE A 91 -3.19 -5.13 3.41
C PHE A 91 -2.12 -4.05 3.57
N LEU A 92 -1.21 -3.99 2.61
CA LEU A 92 -0.26 -2.90 2.45
C LEU A 92 -0.42 -2.29 1.05
N GLY A 93 -0.66 -0.98 0.97
CA GLY A 93 -0.66 -0.23 -0.29
C GLY A 93 0.54 0.71 -0.37
N THR A 94 1.26 0.76 -1.49
CA THR A 94 2.42 1.65 -1.64
C THR A 94 2.37 2.42 -2.95
N CYS A 95 2.69 3.73 -2.91
CA CYS A 95 2.67 4.63 -4.07
C CYS A 95 1.32 4.58 -4.81
N ALA A 96 1.24 3.95 -5.98
CA ALA A 96 -0.01 3.75 -6.70
C ALA A 96 -1.03 2.95 -5.88
N GLY A 97 -0.61 1.93 -5.13
CA GLY A 97 -1.50 1.17 -4.25
C GLY A 97 -2.17 2.02 -3.17
N PHE A 98 -1.48 3.02 -2.64
CA PHE A 98 -2.06 4.02 -1.74
C PHE A 98 -3.07 4.92 -2.47
N GLN A 99 -2.72 5.39 -3.67
CA GLN A 99 -3.58 6.27 -4.46
C GLN A 99 -4.89 5.57 -4.84
N TYR A 100 -4.80 4.32 -5.27
CA TYR A 100 -5.99 3.53 -5.64
C TYR A 100 -6.83 3.12 -4.43
N ALA A 101 -6.23 2.97 -3.24
CA ALA A 101 -7.02 2.78 -2.02
C ALA A 101 -7.93 3.99 -1.73
N LEU A 102 -7.43 5.20 -1.91
CA LEU A 102 -8.24 6.42 -1.75
C LEU A 102 -9.33 6.53 -2.81
N ILE A 103 -9.06 6.15 -4.06
CA ILE A 103 -10.08 6.10 -5.12
C ILE A 103 -11.14 5.04 -4.79
N GLU A 104 -10.73 3.86 -4.31
CA GLU A 104 -11.65 2.80 -3.88
C GLU A 104 -12.57 3.29 -2.77
N PHE A 105 -12.03 3.99 -1.76
CA PHE A 105 -12.84 4.55 -0.67
C PHE A 105 -13.83 5.60 -1.19
N ALA A 106 -13.38 6.50 -2.06
CA ALA A 106 -14.25 7.50 -2.64
C ALA A 106 -15.40 6.88 -3.43
N ARG A 107 -15.13 5.86 -4.25
CA ARG A 107 -16.15 5.18 -5.07
C ARG A 107 -17.07 4.27 -4.26
N ASN A 108 -16.47 3.34 -3.51
CA ASN A 108 -17.21 2.19 -2.97
C ASN A 108 -17.69 2.38 -1.53
N VAL A 109 -17.09 3.33 -0.79
CA VAL A 109 -17.54 3.68 0.57
C VAL A 109 -18.39 4.94 0.56
N LEU A 110 -17.96 5.98 -0.18
CA LEU A 110 -18.60 7.30 -0.15
C LEU A 110 -19.52 7.55 -1.33
N GLY A 111 -19.59 6.63 -2.31
CA GLY A 111 -20.53 6.72 -3.44
C GLY A 111 -20.16 7.76 -4.52
N ILE A 112 -18.92 8.23 -4.56
CA ILE A 112 -18.43 9.17 -5.58
C ILE A 112 -18.00 8.37 -6.81
N ALA A 113 -18.96 7.93 -7.62
CA ALA A 113 -18.77 6.94 -8.67
C ALA A 113 -17.71 7.29 -9.72
N ASP A 114 -17.49 8.57 -9.98
CA ASP A 114 -16.51 9.09 -10.95
C ASP A 114 -15.19 9.57 -10.30
N ALA A 115 -14.97 9.26 -9.01
CA ALA A 115 -13.69 9.54 -8.35
C ALA A 115 -12.53 8.87 -9.12
N ASP A 116 -11.48 9.62 -9.43
CA ASP A 116 -10.40 9.11 -10.27
C ASP A 116 -9.05 9.81 -9.99
N SER A 117 -8.03 9.37 -10.67
CA SER A 117 -6.72 10.01 -10.77
C SER A 117 -6.63 10.83 -12.04
N ALA A 118 -5.99 11.99 -11.97
CA ALA A 118 -5.66 12.78 -13.17
C ALA A 118 -4.74 12.01 -14.15
N GLU A 119 -4.04 10.98 -13.68
CA GLU A 119 -3.23 10.09 -14.52
C GLU A 119 -4.11 9.21 -15.42
N ASN A 120 -5.23 8.70 -14.88
CA ASN A 120 -6.13 7.80 -15.62
C ASN A 120 -7.16 8.57 -16.44
N ASN A 121 -7.75 9.58 -15.83
CA ASN A 121 -8.84 10.36 -16.43
C ASN A 121 -8.80 11.82 -15.97
N SER A 122 -8.02 12.63 -16.65
CA SER A 122 -7.90 14.08 -16.36
C SER A 122 -9.20 14.87 -16.55
N GLY A 123 -10.20 14.28 -17.23
CA GLY A 123 -11.52 14.87 -17.45
C GLY A 123 -12.56 14.54 -16.38
N SER A 124 -12.23 13.71 -15.38
CA SER A 124 -13.14 13.43 -14.26
C SER A 124 -13.45 14.71 -13.49
N LYS A 125 -14.68 14.81 -12.98
CA LYS A 125 -15.08 15.93 -12.11
C LYS A 125 -14.53 15.77 -10.70
N ASN A 126 -14.25 14.54 -10.29
CA ASN A 126 -13.80 14.20 -8.94
C ASN A 126 -12.38 13.61 -8.99
N ILE A 127 -11.38 14.50 -9.17
CA ILE A 127 -9.96 14.13 -9.20
C ILE A 127 -9.43 14.02 -7.77
N VAL A 128 -9.42 12.79 -7.23
CA VAL A 128 -8.92 12.47 -5.88
C VAL A 128 -7.39 12.48 -5.84
N ILE A 129 -6.76 12.06 -6.93
CA ILE A 129 -5.30 12.00 -7.08
C ILE A 129 -4.90 12.94 -8.21
N TYR A 130 -4.01 13.89 -7.90
CA TYR A 130 -3.60 14.94 -8.82
C TYR A 130 -2.06 15.03 -8.93
N PRO A 131 -1.51 15.74 -9.93
CA PRO A 131 -0.07 15.87 -10.09
C PRO A 131 0.58 16.54 -8.87
N VAL A 132 1.74 16.01 -8.42
CA VAL A 132 2.52 16.58 -7.31
C VAL A 132 2.82 18.06 -7.59
N ALA A 133 2.41 18.92 -6.66
CA ALA A 133 2.65 20.37 -6.74
C ALA A 133 4.09 20.74 -6.36
N CYS A 134 4.66 20.05 -5.37
CA CYS A 134 5.99 20.33 -4.81
C CYS A 134 7.04 19.36 -5.35
N ALA A 135 8.12 19.89 -5.91
CA ALA A 135 9.28 19.10 -6.32
C ALA A 135 10.28 18.93 -5.16
N VAL A 136 10.88 17.74 -5.06
CA VAL A 136 12.01 17.50 -4.13
C VAL A 136 13.24 18.27 -4.60
N PRO A 137 13.96 18.99 -3.72
CA PRO A 137 15.22 19.62 -4.06
C PRO A 137 16.26 18.60 -4.59
N ASN A 138 17.12 19.03 -5.52
CA ASN A 138 18.20 18.23 -6.11
C ASN A 138 17.76 16.95 -6.86
N ARG A 139 16.56 16.95 -7.40
CA ARG A 139 16.05 15.89 -8.27
C ARG A 139 16.88 15.74 -9.55
N LYS A 140 17.09 14.48 -10.02
CA LYS A 140 17.61 14.22 -11.38
C LYS A 140 16.55 14.67 -12.41
N GLU A 141 16.98 15.19 -13.58
CA GLU A 141 16.07 15.74 -14.59
C GLU A 141 14.98 14.75 -15.02
N ASP A 142 15.32 13.46 -15.15
CA ASP A 142 14.39 12.38 -15.59
C ASP A 142 13.62 11.73 -14.43
N ALA A 143 13.85 12.15 -13.18
CA ALA A 143 13.15 11.57 -12.04
C ALA A 143 11.76 12.19 -11.83
N PRO A 144 10.79 11.42 -11.28
CA PRO A 144 9.50 11.95 -10.87
C PRO A 144 9.60 13.18 -9.96
N LYS A 145 8.55 14.00 -9.92
CA LYS A 145 8.53 15.25 -9.14
C LYS A 145 8.78 15.03 -7.65
N LEU A 146 8.30 13.92 -7.10
CA LEU A 146 8.55 13.48 -5.74
C LEU A 146 9.39 12.19 -5.80
N SER A 147 10.71 12.28 -5.65
CA SER A 147 11.61 11.14 -5.79
C SER A 147 12.84 11.22 -4.89
N GLY A 148 13.38 10.04 -4.52
CA GLY A 148 14.51 9.89 -3.62
C GLY A 148 14.10 9.98 -2.15
N ARG A 149 15.08 10.23 -1.28
CA ARG A 149 14.88 10.32 0.17
C ARG A 149 14.29 11.66 0.55
N VAL A 150 13.06 11.61 1.06
CA VAL A 150 12.33 12.79 1.53
C VAL A 150 12.34 12.82 3.05
N PRO A 151 12.95 13.84 3.67
CA PRO A 151 12.94 14.03 5.11
C PRO A 151 11.60 14.57 5.61
N GLU A 152 11.49 14.67 6.95
CA GLU A 152 10.39 15.34 7.64
C GLU A 152 8.99 14.77 7.36
N ILE A 153 8.90 13.46 7.15
CA ILE A 153 7.61 12.79 7.21
C ILE A 153 7.18 12.70 8.67
N ARG A 154 6.14 13.46 9.04
CA ARG A 154 5.61 13.54 10.41
C ARG A 154 4.60 12.44 10.64
N LEU A 155 4.86 11.57 11.61
CA LEU A 155 3.98 10.48 12.00
C LEU A 155 3.01 10.94 13.08
N ARG A 156 1.74 10.55 12.96
CA ARG A 156 0.71 10.87 13.96
C ARG A 156 1.01 10.12 15.27
N PRO A 157 1.10 10.84 16.41
CA PRO A 157 1.27 10.21 17.71
C PRO A 157 0.19 9.17 18.00
N GLY A 158 0.60 7.99 18.48
CA GLY A 158 -0.31 6.91 18.84
C GLY A 158 -0.85 6.09 17.66
N SER A 159 -0.43 6.34 16.42
CA SER A 159 -0.77 5.51 15.27
C SER A 159 -0.01 4.17 15.29
N TYR A 160 -0.56 3.15 14.64
CA TYR A 160 0.15 1.88 14.42
C TYR A 160 1.43 2.12 13.61
N LEU A 161 1.33 2.95 12.55
CA LEU A 161 2.50 3.30 11.75
C LEU A 161 3.63 3.86 12.61
N GLN A 162 3.34 4.81 13.52
CA GLN A 162 4.35 5.38 14.42
C GLN A 162 4.98 4.30 15.32
N SER A 163 4.18 3.36 15.80
CA SER A 163 4.67 2.29 16.68
C SER A 163 5.73 1.42 16.00
N PHE A 164 5.60 1.16 14.70
CA PHE A 164 6.56 0.37 13.92
C PHE A 164 7.90 1.09 13.77
N TYR A 165 7.91 2.41 13.76
CA TYR A 165 9.14 3.22 13.75
C TYR A 165 9.72 3.49 15.15
N GLY A 166 9.31 2.71 16.16
CA GLY A 166 9.81 2.89 17.54
C GLY A 166 9.38 4.21 18.16
N LYS A 167 8.15 4.66 17.84
CA LYS A 167 7.54 5.91 18.31
C LYS A 167 8.26 7.19 17.88
N LYS A 168 9.05 7.15 16.80
CA LYS A 168 9.62 8.36 16.21
C LYS A 168 8.50 9.27 15.72
N GLU A 169 8.66 10.58 15.87
CA GLU A 169 7.70 11.57 15.37
C GLU A 169 7.99 11.96 13.92
N ILE A 170 9.24 11.91 13.51
CA ILE A 170 9.70 12.30 12.18
C ILE A 170 10.58 11.20 11.62
N VAL A 171 10.34 10.85 10.36
CA VAL A 171 11.12 9.86 9.62
C VAL A 171 11.50 10.39 8.24
N THR A 172 12.43 9.69 7.58
CA THR A 172 12.83 9.94 6.19
C THR A 172 12.48 8.72 5.37
N GLU A 173 11.75 8.91 4.26
CA GLU A 173 11.26 7.83 3.42
C GLU A 173 11.63 8.01 1.94
N GLU A 174 11.62 6.90 1.19
CA GLU A 174 11.89 6.88 -0.25
C GLU A 174 10.61 7.05 -1.05
N PHE A 175 10.67 7.92 -2.05
CA PHE A 175 9.56 8.20 -2.97
C PHE A 175 9.99 8.04 -4.43
N PHE A 176 9.00 7.74 -5.28
CA PHE A 176 9.13 7.77 -6.72
C PHE A 176 7.74 7.99 -7.33
N CYS A 177 7.21 9.21 -7.23
CA CYS A 177 5.82 9.54 -7.55
C CYS A 177 5.70 10.85 -8.34
N ASN A 178 4.74 10.89 -9.28
CA ASN A 178 4.33 12.11 -9.98
C ASN A 178 2.98 12.65 -9.49
N PHE A 179 2.25 11.85 -8.71
CA PHE A 179 0.90 12.15 -8.26
C PHE A 179 0.80 12.00 -6.75
N GLU A 180 -0.09 12.77 -6.15
CA GLU A 180 -0.38 12.78 -4.72
C GLU A 180 -1.87 13.04 -4.47
N VAL A 181 -2.31 13.00 -3.22
CA VAL A 181 -3.70 13.24 -2.85
C VAL A 181 -4.07 14.69 -3.08
N ASN A 182 -5.17 14.93 -3.76
CA ASN A 182 -5.77 16.24 -3.87
C ASN A 182 -6.29 16.70 -2.49
N PRO A 183 -5.82 17.83 -1.94
CA PRO A 183 -6.25 18.32 -0.63
C PRO A 183 -7.76 18.50 -0.49
N GLU A 184 -8.48 18.78 -1.57
CA GLU A 184 -9.94 18.90 -1.58
C GLU A 184 -10.65 17.57 -1.27
N TYR A 185 -9.96 16.43 -1.42
CA TYR A 185 -10.47 15.08 -1.16
C TYR A 185 -9.84 14.40 0.05
N GLU A 186 -9.07 15.13 0.86
CA GLU A 186 -8.46 14.59 2.09
C GLU A 186 -9.50 13.99 3.04
N TRP A 187 -10.67 14.59 3.13
CA TRP A 187 -11.77 14.14 3.97
C TRP A 187 -12.27 12.71 3.63
N CYS A 188 -12.11 12.27 2.37
CA CYS A 188 -12.55 10.95 1.94
C CYS A 188 -11.92 9.82 2.77
N ALA A 189 -10.63 9.91 3.07
CA ALA A 189 -9.96 8.90 3.88
C ALA A 189 -10.55 8.83 5.30
N MET A 190 -10.78 9.97 5.91
CA MET A 190 -11.31 10.05 7.28
C MET A 190 -12.75 9.56 7.36
N GLU A 191 -13.63 10.00 6.46
CA GLU A 191 -15.03 9.56 6.40
C GLU A 191 -15.16 8.06 6.09
N ALA A 192 -14.23 7.50 5.32
CA ALA A 192 -14.17 6.07 5.07
C ALA A 192 -13.59 5.25 6.25
N GLY A 193 -13.15 5.88 7.34
CA GLY A 193 -12.59 5.21 8.51
C GLY A 193 -11.08 4.94 8.43
N PHE A 194 -10.37 5.64 7.53
CA PHE A 194 -8.92 5.52 7.32
C PHE A 194 -8.19 6.83 7.65
N PRO A 195 -7.98 7.14 8.92
CA PRO A 195 -7.34 8.39 9.33
C PRO A 195 -5.94 8.56 8.73
N VAL A 196 -5.60 9.82 8.43
CA VAL A 196 -4.25 10.21 8.02
C VAL A 196 -3.29 10.04 9.19
N VAL A 197 -2.21 9.29 8.97
CA VAL A 197 -1.21 8.95 9.99
C VAL A 197 0.20 9.39 9.66
N ALA A 198 0.43 9.88 8.46
CA ALA A 198 1.69 10.54 8.11
C ALA A 198 1.44 11.72 7.16
N ARG A 199 2.17 12.81 7.40
CA ARG A 199 2.15 14.01 6.58
C ARG A 199 3.55 14.46 6.21
N GLY A 200 3.68 15.06 5.04
CA GLY A 200 4.88 15.76 4.61
C GLY A 200 5.07 17.10 5.33
N SER A 201 6.17 17.80 5.02
CA SER A 201 6.55 19.05 5.68
C SER A 201 5.56 20.20 5.47
N GLN A 202 4.77 20.17 4.40
CA GLN A 202 3.75 21.19 4.10
C GLN A 202 2.32 20.70 4.37
N GLY A 203 2.18 19.56 5.08
CA GLY A 203 0.91 18.99 5.47
C GLY A 203 0.32 17.97 4.52
N GLU A 204 0.99 17.65 3.40
CA GLU A 204 0.51 16.70 2.39
C GLU A 204 0.33 15.31 2.99
N ILE A 205 -0.70 14.58 2.57
CA ILE A 205 -0.94 13.21 3.03
C ILE A 205 0.14 12.28 2.49
N ARG A 206 0.76 11.51 3.39
CA ARG A 206 1.80 10.52 3.04
C ARG A 206 1.46 9.11 3.48
N ALA A 207 0.55 8.93 4.44
CA ALA A 207 0.04 7.62 4.82
C ALA A 207 -1.32 7.71 5.52
N ILE A 208 -2.08 6.62 5.38
CA ILE A 208 -3.33 6.33 6.09
C ILE A 208 -3.24 4.94 6.72
N GLU A 209 -4.03 4.71 7.77
CA GLU A 209 -4.21 3.38 8.36
C GLU A 209 -5.66 3.19 8.81
N SER A 210 -6.10 1.95 8.98
CA SER A 210 -7.38 1.65 9.59
C SER A 210 -7.19 1.03 10.98
N PRO A 211 -7.67 1.67 12.03
CA PRO A 211 -7.65 1.10 13.37
C PRO A 211 -8.68 -0.02 13.56
N ALA A 212 -9.63 -0.15 12.63
CA ALA A 212 -10.69 -1.15 12.68
C ALA A 212 -10.31 -2.48 12.00
N HIS A 213 -9.21 -2.49 11.23
CA HIS A 213 -8.71 -3.68 10.54
C HIS A 213 -7.50 -4.25 11.27
N ARG A 214 -7.32 -5.58 11.17
CA ARG A 214 -6.13 -6.27 11.72
C ARG A 214 -4.80 -5.70 11.22
N PHE A 215 -4.76 -5.31 9.95
CA PHE A 215 -3.67 -4.58 9.34
C PHE A 215 -4.14 -4.00 8.00
N PHE A 216 -4.38 -2.70 7.94
CA PHE A 216 -4.64 -2.01 6.69
C PHE A 216 -3.90 -0.66 6.72
N ILE A 217 -2.79 -0.60 6.00
CA ILE A 217 -1.95 0.60 5.91
C ILE A 217 -1.64 0.88 4.45
N ALA A 218 -1.72 2.15 4.07
CA ALA A 218 -1.30 2.57 2.75
C ALA A 218 -0.43 3.83 2.83
N THR A 219 0.66 3.86 2.05
CA THR A 219 1.67 4.92 2.07
C THR A 219 2.00 5.40 0.67
N LEU A 220 2.16 6.72 0.49
CA LEU A 220 2.68 7.25 -0.77
C LEU A 220 4.16 6.94 -0.95
N PHE A 221 4.91 6.85 0.15
CA PHE A 221 6.30 6.39 0.10
C PHE A 221 6.40 4.88 -0.15
N GLN A 222 7.59 4.45 -0.55
CA GLN A 222 7.88 3.09 -0.99
C GLN A 222 8.89 2.42 -0.03
N PRO A 223 8.42 1.79 1.06
CA PRO A 223 9.27 1.21 2.11
C PRO A 223 10.22 0.13 1.58
N GLN A 224 9.84 -0.58 0.53
CA GLN A 224 10.67 -1.60 -0.11
C GLN A 224 11.98 -1.05 -0.68
N LEU A 225 12.02 0.23 -1.09
CA LEU A 225 13.21 0.84 -1.70
C LEU A 225 14.35 1.08 -0.70
N SER A 226 14.04 1.20 0.59
CA SER A 226 15.02 1.40 1.67
C SER A 226 15.27 0.14 2.51
N SER A 227 14.52 -0.95 2.26
CA SER A 227 14.70 -2.22 2.95
C SER A 227 15.99 -2.92 2.52
N THR A 228 16.74 -3.44 3.48
CA THR A 228 17.94 -4.25 3.24
C THR A 228 17.92 -5.47 4.15
N GLU A 229 18.74 -6.49 3.83
CA GLU A 229 18.86 -7.69 4.67
C GLU A 229 19.30 -7.36 6.11
N LYS A 230 20.23 -6.40 6.27
CA LYS A 230 20.72 -5.95 7.59
C LYS A 230 19.71 -5.11 8.34
N ASN A 231 18.93 -4.31 7.62
CA ASN A 231 17.93 -3.40 8.16
C ASN A 231 16.62 -3.52 7.35
N PRO A 232 15.83 -4.57 7.58
CA PRO A 232 14.52 -4.69 6.97
C PRO A 232 13.63 -3.52 7.37
N HIS A 233 12.86 -3.01 6.42
CA HIS A 233 12.02 -1.86 6.69
C HIS A 233 10.93 -2.18 7.73
N PRO A 234 10.72 -1.36 8.76
CA PRO A 234 9.84 -1.68 9.88
C PRO A 234 8.37 -1.90 9.46
N LEU A 235 7.88 -1.15 8.49
CA LEU A 235 6.52 -1.34 7.96
C LEU A 235 6.37 -2.68 7.24
N VAL A 236 7.39 -3.14 6.50
CA VAL A 236 7.36 -4.44 5.82
C VAL A 236 7.43 -5.58 6.83
N LEU A 237 8.25 -5.43 7.89
CA LEU A 237 8.27 -6.37 9.02
C LEU A 237 6.88 -6.51 9.65
N ALA A 238 6.23 -5.39 9.96
CA ALA A 238 4.91 -5.38 10.58
C ALA A 238 3.84 -6.03 9.68
N PHE A 239 3.89 -5.78 8.37
CA PHE A 239 2.99 -6.40 7.40
C PHE A 239 3.16 -7.92 7.33
N VAL A 240 4.39 -8.41 7.20
CA VAL A 240 4.67 -9.86 7.17
C VAL A 240 4.25 -10.53 8.47
N GLN A 241 4.48 -9.87 9.62
CA GLN A 241 4.04 -10.39 10.92
C GLN A 241 2.51 -10.47 11.02
N ALA A 242 1.78 -9.46 10.53
CA ALA A 242 0.32 -9.48 10.50
C ALA A 242 -0.22 -10.59 9.60
N ALA A 243 0.38 -10.81 8.43
CA ALA A 243 0.03 -11.91 7.54
C ALA A 243 0.29 -13.28 8.20
N ALA A 244 1.41 -13.44 8.91
CA ALA A 244 1.73 -14.68 9.62
C ALA A 244 0.72 -14.99 10.75
N VAL A 245 0.30 -13.97 11.50
CA VAL A 245 -0.75 -14.13 12.53
C VAL A 245 -2.06 -14.56 11.88
N TRP A 246 -2.41 -13.97 10.74
CA TRP A 246 -3.61 -14.33 10.00
C TRP A 246 -3.58 -15.78 9.47
N THR A 247 -2.42 -16.26 8.99
CA THR A 247 -2.25 -17.67 8.58
C THR A 247 -2.64 -18.61 9.71
N HIS A 248 -2.15 -18.38 10.92
CA HIS A 248 -2.48 -19.21 12.08
C HIS A 248 -3.97 -19.17 12.41
N GLN A 249 -4.60 -18.00 12.39
CA GLN A 249 -6.04 -17.87 12.65
C GLN A 249 -6.87 -18.66 11.62
N LYS A 250 -6.56 -18.54 10.32
CA LYS A 250 -7.25 -19.32 9.26
C LYS A 250 -7.13 -20.82 9.48
N LEU A 251 -5.98 -21.31 9.94
CA LEU A 251 -5.76 -22.74 10.21
C LEU A 251 -6.54 -23.21 11.44
N ASP A 252 -6.60 -22.40 12.49
CA ASP A 252 -7.36 -22.73 13.71
C ASP A 252 -8.87 -22.78 13.41
N ASP A 253 -9.40 -21.86 12.63
CA ASP A 253 -10.80 -21.82 12.21
C ASP A 253 -11.15 -23.04 11.33
N ALA A 254 -10.27 -23.45 10.41
CA ALA A 254 -10.47 -24.62 9.55
C ALA A 254 -10.42 -25.98 10.28
N VAL A 255 -9.85 -26.02 11.48
CA VAL A 255 -9.82 -27.25 12.32
C VAL A 255 -11.11 -27.41 13.14
N LEU A 256 -11.87 -26.32 13.31
CA LEU A 256 -13.11 -26.29 14.10
C LEU A 256 -14.38 -26.55 13.27
N GLU A 257 -14.27 -26.54 11.93
CA GLU A 257 -15.31 -26.93 10.99
C GLU A 257 -15.23 -28.43 10.59
#